data_2a4e93543176eeea78e73a7388b99356
#
_entry.id   2a4e93543176eeea78e73a7388b99356
#
_cell.length_a   1.000
_cell.length_b   1.000
_cell.length_c   1.000
_cell.angle_alpha   90.00
_cell.angle_beta   90.00
_cell.angle_gamma   90.00
#
_symmetry.space_group_name_H-M   'P 1'
#
loop_
_entity.id
_entity.type
_entity.pdbx_description
1 polymer ?
#
loop_
_entity_poly.entity_id
_entity_poly.type
_entity_poly.pdbx_seq_one_letter_code
_entity_poly.pdbx_strand_id
1 'polypeptide(L)'
;GQIDGSISIDGKWSQPMLQGELFLDGFEFSVPYLNVGYSLVVGSRVKVNPTSFTFEPTTLIDRLNSTSASFDGTVLHQNFKFFNLDMNFTSPNFLILDTDDSYDNNYYGKAFFNGNARIHGPSQSLTFDLDGSSAKGTNIVIAVDNRGSIEDVSYLKFVDKKAIENAFNQTSSPILLKGLTLNFDLSITQDAELELLFDSDTGSTLSGSGVGSILMEINTDGNFNVFGDFIALNGIYQFKNFGILEKEFRLEPGGTILWNGNPLDAQLNLQAIYEVPGGANP
;
A
#
# COMPACT_ATOMS: atom_id res chain seq x y z
N GLY A 1 -14.33 13.94 14.92
CA GLY A 1 -13.61 15.20 14.79
C GLY A 1 -14.49 16.42 14.98
N GLN A 2 -13.91 17.53 15.29
CA GLN A 2 -14.57 18.83 15.38
C GLN A 2 -13.96 19.76 14.32
N ILE A 3 -14.79 20.68 13.80
CA ILE A 3 -14.36 21.72 12.87
C ILE A 3 -14.72 23.06 13.52
N ASP A 4 -13.73 23.91 13.72
CA ASP A 4 -13.90 25.27 14.20
C ASP A 4 -13.43 26.27 13.11
N GLY A 5 -13.82 27.53 13.20
CA GLY A 5 -13.40 28.56 12.27
C GLY A 5 -14.51 29.49 11.81
N SER A 6 -14.21 30.29 10.80
CA SER A 6 -15.16 31.22 10.21
C SER A 6 -15.08 31.19 8.69
N ILE A 7 -16.25 31.14 8.04
CA ILE A 7 -16.39 31.21 6.58
C ILE A 7 -17.39 32.29 6.25
N SER A 8 -17.00 33.24 5.38
CA SER A 8 -17.94 34.14 4.69
C SER A 8 -18.51 33.45 3.46
N ILE A 9 -19.78 33.70 3.20
CA ILE A 9 -20.48 33.16 2.06
C ILE A 9 -21.04 34.36 1.27
N ASP A 10 -20.57 34.57 0.05
CA ASP A 10 -20.97 35.61 -0.85
C ASP A 10 -21.48 35.04 -2.18
N GLY A 11 -22.01 35.91 -3.05
CA GLY A 11 -22.39 35.52 -4.40
C GLY A 11 -23.85 35.11 -4.55
N LYS A 12 -24.14 34.40 -5.63
CA LYS A 12 -25.48 33.87 -5.93
C LYS A 12 -25.68 32.51 -5.31
N TRP A 13 -26.92 32.20 -4.91
CA TRP A 13 -27.24 30.86 -4.34
C TRP A 13 -26.83 29.67 -5.24
N SER A 14 -26.89 29.88 -6.58
CA SER A 14 -26.46 28.87 -7.56
C SER A 14 -24.92 28.75 -7.70
N GLN A 15 -24.17 29.73 -7.20
CA GLN A 15 -22.72 29.81 -7.26
C GLN A 15 -22.20 30.53 -6.01
N PRO A 16 -22.28 29.91 -4.83
CA PRO A 16 -21.78 30.50 -3.60
C PRO A 16 -20.25 30.57 -3.63
N MET A 17 -19.72 31.69 -3.20
CA MET A 17 -18.29 31.89 -3.00
C MET A 17 -18.00 31.83 -1.52
N LEU A 18 -17.27 30.80 -1.12
CA LEU A 18 -16.83 30.59 0.26
C LEU A 18 -15.42 31.12 0.44
N GLN A 19 -15.17 31.82 1.51
CA GLN A 19 -13.84 32.31 1.88
C GLN A 19 -13.68 32.33 3.39
N GLY A 20 -12.57 31.80 3.88
CA GLY A 20 -12.28 31.79 5.32
C GLY A 20 -11.23 30.76 5.72
N GLU A 21 -11.23 30.44 6.98
CA GLU A 21 -10.30 29.45 7.57
C GLU A 21 -11.06 28.49 8.48
N LEU A 22 -10.66 27.23 8.40
CA LEU A 22 -11.14 26.16 9.26
C LEU A 22 -9.98 25.54 10.03
N PHE A 23 -10.23 25.13 11.25
CA PHE A 23 -9.33 24.37 12.10
C PHE A 23 -9.95 23.00 12.34
N LEU A 24 -9.17 21.96 12.06
CA LEU A 24 -9.60 20.58 12.20
C LEU A 24 -9.06 19.98 13.49
N ASP A 25 -9.94 19.50 14.35
CA ASP A 25 -9.58 18.83 15.59
C ASP A 25 -10.07 17.38 15.56
N GLY A 26 -9.15 16.42 15.73
CA GLY A 26 -9.47 15.00 15.72
C GLY A 26 -10.05 14.52 14.38
N PHE A 27 -9.60 15.10 13.27
CA PHE A 27 -9.99 14.64 11.95
C PHE A 27 -9.27 13.34 11.62
N GLU A 28 -10.05 12.30 11.36
CA GLU A 28 -9.54 10.96 11.05
C GLU A 28 -10.10 10.49 9.71
N PHE A 29 -9.28 9.75 8.97
CA PHE A 29 -9.70 9.06 7.76
C PHE A 29 -8.97 7.73 7.63
N SER A 30 -9.50 6.83 6.83
CA SER A 30 -8.90 5.54 6.54
C SER A 30 -8.81 5.32 5.03
N VAL A 31 -7.81 4.52 4.63
CA VAL A 31 -7.65 4.03 3.28
C VAL A 31 -7.88 2.52 3.32
N PRO A 32 -9.12 2.04 3.06
CA PRO A 32 -9.46 0.64 3.24
C PRO A 32 -8.61 -0.32 2.41
N TYR A 33 -8.24 0.06 1.19
CA TYR A 33 -7.41 -0.74 0.30
C TYR A 33 -6.02 -1.05 0.87
N LEU A 34 -5.46 -0.11 1.64
CA LEU A 34 -4.15 -0.24 2.30
C LEU A 34 -4.29 -0.69 3.76
N ASN A 35 -5.52 -0.79 4.27
CA ASN A 35 -5.87 -1.07 5.65
C ASN A 35 -5.16 -0.17 6.66
N VAL A 36 -5.05 1.12 6.36
CA VAL A 36 -4.42 2.10 7.23
C VAL A 36 -5.39 3.20 7.62
N GLY A 37 -5.22 3.72 8.84
CA GLY A 37 -6.01 4.83 9.36
C GLY A 37 -5.11 5.94 9.87
N TYR A 38 -5.47 7.17 9.55
CA TYR A 38 -4.68 8.35 9.86
C TYR A 38 -5.51 9.39 10.62
N SER A 39 -4.82 10.22 11.41
CA SER A 39 -5.38 11.39 12.06
C SER A 39 -4.52 12.61 11.83
N LEU A 40 -5.15 13.77 11.61
CA LEU A 40 -4.46 15.05 11.61
C LEU A 40 -4.24 15.52 13.05
N VAL A 41 -3.12 16.19 13.32
CA VAL A 41 -2.91 16.83 14.61
C VAL A 41 -3.94 17.93 14.86
N VAL A 42 -4.24 18.16 16.13
CA VAL A 42 -5.20 19.18 16.59
C VAL A 42 -4.78 20.57 16.08
N GLY A 43 -5.74 21.34 15.59
CA GLY A 43 -5.51 22.69 15.06
C GLY A 43 -4.97 22.73 13.63
N SER A 44 -5.05 21.62 12.89
CA SER A 44 -4.69 21.62 11.46
C SER A 44 -5.54 22.60 10.69
N ARG A 45 -4.88 23.53 9.97
CA ARG A 45 -5.56 24.65 9.30
C ARG A 45 -5.86 24.34 7.84
N VAL A 46 -7.10 24.70 7.44
CA VAL A 46 -7.54 24.65 6.04
C VAL A 46 -8.01 26.04 5.62
N LYS A 47 -7.35 26.62 4.62
CA LYS A 47 -7.83 27.83 3.94
C LYS A 47 -8.90 27.48 2.92
N VAL A 48 -10.02 28.18 3.02
CA VAL A 48 -11.16 28.03 2.11
C VAL A 48 -11.19 29.22 1.17
N ASN A 49 -11.14 28.95 -0.12
CA ASN A 49 -11.32 29.93 -1.19
C ASN A 49 -12.50 29.50 -2.09
N PRO A 50 -13.01 30.38 -2.96
CA PRO A 50 -14.17 30.07 -3.81
C PRO A 50 -14.00 28.83 -4.70
N THR A 51 -12.78 28.41 -4.98
CA THR A 51 -12.46 27.29 -5.89
C THR A 51 -11.48 26.28 -5.28
N SER A 52 -11.08 26.45 -4.01
CA SER A 52 -10.09 25.57 -3.40
C SER A 52 -10.20 25.43 -1.89
N PHE A 53 -9.80 24.25 -1.40
CA PHE A 53 -9.46 24.00 0.00
C PHE A 53 -7.97 23.75 0.06
N THR A 54 -7.21 24.55 0.82
CA THR A 54 -5.77 24.38 0.97
C THR A 54 -5.44 24.00 2.40
N PHE A 55 -4.90 22.80 2.58
CA PHE A 55 -4.34 22.32 3.84
C PHE A 55 -2.96 22.94 4.01
N GLU A 56 -2.79 23.76 5.04
CA GLU A 56 -1.47 24.28 5.40
C GLU A 56 -0.60 23.13 5.95
N PRO A 57 0.74 23.26 5.89
CA PRO A 57 1.64 22.24 6.42
C PRO A 57 1.26 21.81 7.83
N THR A 58 1.00 20.52 8.00
CA THR A 58 0.56 19.91 9.26
C THR A 58 1.15 18.51 9.38
N THR A 59 0.84 17.80 10.46
CA THR A 59 1.30 16.43 10.69
C THR A 59 0.14 15.46 10.61
N LEU A 60 0.35 14.41 9.84
CA LEU A 60 -0.51 13.23 9.75
C LEU A 60 0.10 12.13 10.63
N ILE A 61 -0.71 11.49 11.45
CA ILE A 61 -0.28 10.43 12.37
C ILE A 61 -1.01 9.14 12.00
N ASP A 62 -0.26 8.07 11.82
CA ASP A 62 -0.81 6.71 11.72
C ASP A 62 -1.34 6.27 13.09
N ARG A 63 -2.55 5.71 13.08
CA ARG A 63 -3.30 5.35 14.31
C ARG A 63 -2.83 4.06 14.97
N LEU A 64 -2.11 3.20 14.24
CA LEU A 64 -1.70 1.88 14.73
C LEU A 64 -0.31 1.90 15.35
N ASN A 65 0.65 2.53 14.68
CA ASN A 65 2.05 2.51 15.09
C ASN A 65 2.53 3.89 15.55
N SER A 66 1.68 4.93 15.47
CA SER A 66 2.01 6.32 15.83
C SER A 66 3.16 6.88 15.00
N THR A 67 3.39 6.37 13.81
CA THR A 67 4.32 6.97 12.85
C THR A 67 3.71 8.23 12.26
N SER A 68 4.53 9.15 11.75
CA SER A 68 4.04 10.45 11.32
C SER A 68 4.64 10.90 10.00
N ALA A 69 3.87 11.69 9.25
CA ALA A 69 4.29 12.35 8.04
C ALA A 69 3.95 13.85 8.10
N SER A 70 4.80 14.69 7.52
CA SER A 70 4.40 16.05 7.14
C SER A 70 3.40 15.96 6.00
N PHE A 71 2.35 16.74 6.06
CA PHE A 71 1.25 16.75 5.10
C PHE A 71 0.87 18.18 4.75
N ASP A 72 0.74 18.45 3.47
CA ASP A 72 0.12 19.66 2.93
C ASP A 72 -0.58 19.35 1.60
N GLY A 73 -1.44 20.25 1.16
CA GLY A 73 -2.06 20.04 -0.14
C GLY A 73 -3.21 20.96 -0.46
N THR A 74 -3.73 20.81 -1.67
CA THR A 74 -4.84 21.58 -2.16
C THR A 74 -5.85 20.71 -2.88
N VAL A 75 -7.12 20.94 -2.59
CA VAL A 75 -8.25 20.38 -3.33
C VAL A 75 -8.90 21.50 -4.12
N LEU A 76 -8.77 21.45 -5.43
CA LEU A 76 -9.48 22.37 -6.34
C LEU A 76 -10.89 21.84 -6.62
N HIS A 77 -11.83 22.74 -6.84
CA HIS A 77 -13.18 22.39 -7.24
C HIS A 77 -13.85 23.47 -8.11
N GLN A 78 -14.88 23.08 -8.84
CA GLN A 78 -15.77 24.00 -9.55
C GLN A 78 -17.18 23.85 -8.98
N ASN A 79 -17.64 24.85 -8.21
CA ASN A 79 -18.95 24.79 -7.54
C ASN A 79 -19.18 23.49 -6.74
N PHE A 80 -18.18 23.05 -5.97
CA PHE A 80 -18.19 21.78 -5.20
C PHE A 80 -18.38 20.53 -6.06
N LYS A 81 -17.92 20.59 -7.31
CA LYS A 81 -17.87 19.47 -8.26
C LYS A 81 -16.49 19.45 -8.92
N PHE A 82 -16.19 18.37 -9.62
CA PHE A 82 -14.93 18.22 -10.38
C PHE A 82 -13.70 18.47 -9.51
N PHE A 83 -13.63 17.74 -8.40
CA PHE A 83 -12.51 17.84 -7.48
C PHE A 83 -11.21 17.39 -8.16
N ASN A 84 -10.16 18.19 -7.98
CA ASN A 84 -8.79 17.85 -8.38
C ASN A 84 -7.91 18.00 -7.16
N LEU A 85 -7.18 16.94 -6.82
CA LEU A 85 -6.33 16.86 -5.64
C LEU A 85 -4.87 17.11 -5.99
N ASP A 86 -4.14 17.72 -5.07
CA ASP A 86 -2.68 17.79 -5.06
C ASP A 86 -2.23 17.79 -3.60
N MET A 87 -1.87 16.62 -3.10
CA MET A 87 -1.55 16.33 -1.70
C MET A 87 -0.14 15.80 -1.61
N ASN A 88 0.69 16.38 -0.74
CA ASN A 88 2.08 16.01 -0.53
C ASN A 88 2.28 15.44 0.86
N PHE A 89 3.13 14.42 0.94
CA PHE A 89 3.51 13.75 2.17
C PHE A 89 5.02 13.57 2.21
N THR A 90 5.62 13.78 3.36
CA THR A 90 7.06 13.52 3.57
C THR A 90 7.26 12.91 4.96
N SER A 91 7.99 11.82 5.03
CA SER A 91 8.25 11.15 6.31
C SER A 91 9.60 10.43 6.31
N PRO A 92 10.27 10.33 7.45
CA PRO A 92 11.39 9.41 7.64
C PRO A 92 10.95 7.97 7.95
N ASN A 93 9.71 7.77 8.40
CA ASN A 93 9.13 6.46 8.71
C ASN A 93 7.61 6.57 8.87
N PHE A 94 6.85 6.13 7.88
CA PHE A 94 5.39 6.23 7.89
C PHE A 94 4.75 4.94 7.41
N LEU A 95 3.77 4.45 8.16
CA LEU A 95 3.00 3.26 7.78
C LEU A 95 2.13 3.58 6.55
N ILE A 96 2.30 2.80 5.49
CA ILE A 96 1.52 2.96 4.23
C ILE A 96 0.72 1.72 3.85
N LEU A 97 1.00 0.57 4.45
CA LEU A 97 0.28 -0.69 4.22
C LEU A 97 0.25 -1.50 5.52
N ASP A 98 -0.91 -2.07 5.85
CA ASP A 98 -1.08 -3.02 6.97
C ASP A 98 -2.21 -4.01 6.63
N THR A 99 -1.96 -4.85 5.63
CA THR A 99 -2.90 -5.87 5.12
C THR A 99 -2.46 -7.27 5.52
N ASP A 100 -3.37 -8.21 5.48
CA ASP A 100 -3.11 -9.64 5.70
C ASP A 100 -3.58 -10.47 4.48
N ASP A 101 -3.46 -11.78 4.55
CA ASP A 101 -3.80 -12.72 3.48
C ASP A 101 -5.31 -12.81 3.16
N SER A 102 -6.16 -12.19 3.98
CA SER A 102 -7.61 -12.10 3.71
C SER A 102 -7.95 -11.06 2.64
N TYR A 103 -7.03 -10.15 2.34
CA TYR A 103 -7.12 -9.24 1.22
C TYR A 103 -6.82 -10.02 -0.06
N ASP A 104 -7.75 -10.01 -1.00
CA ASP A 104 -7.64 -10.73 -2.29
C ASP A 104 -6.63 -10.05 -3.22
N ASN A 105 -5.39 -9.92 -2.75
CA ASN A 105 -4.26 -9.31 -3.44
C ASN A 105 -3.08 -10.30 -3.47
N ASN A 106 -2.29 -10.22 -4.54
CA ASN A 106 -1.06 -11.01 -4.66
C ASN A 106 0.07 -10.51 -3.73
N TYR A 107 -0.17 -9.48 -2.94
CA TYR A 107 0.77 -8.95 -1.95
C TYR A 107 0.02 -8.49 -0.70
N TYR A 108 0.62 -8.71 0.44
CA TYR A 108 0.11 -8.27 1.74
C TYR A 108 1.26 -8.10 2.74
N GLY A 109 0.95 -7.58 3.90
CA GLY A 109 1.91 -7.37 4.97
C GLY A 109 1.92 -5.95 5.49
N LYS A 110 3.05 -5.53 6.02
CA LYS A 110 3.24 -4.23 6.63
C LYS A 110 4.36 -3.47 5.93
N ALA A 111 4.07 -2.27 5.45
CA ALA A 111 5.07 -1.42 4.81
C ALA A 111 5.21 -0.07 5.51
N PHE A 112 6.44 0.26 5.86
CA PHE A 112 6.86 1.58 6.29
C PHE A 112 7.74 2.21 5.23
N PHE A 113 7.59 3.51 5.08
CA PHE A 113 8.17 4.30 4.02
C PHE A 113 8.97 5.49 4.57
N ASN A 114 10.10 5.76 3.95
CA ASN A 114 10.93 6.93 4.16
C ASN A 114 11.12 7.66 2.83
N GLY A 115 10.61 8.89 2.70
CA GLY A 115 10.72 9.66 1.47
C GLY A 115 9.54 10.60 1.26
N ASN A 116 9.15 10.78 0.00
CA ASN A 116 8.09 11.67 -0.44
C ASN A 116 7.00 10.89 -1.16
N ALA A 117 5.76 11.25 -0.88
CA ALA A 117 4.60 10.74 -1.60
C ALA A 117 3.72 11.90 -2.06
N ARG A 118 3.07 11.75 -3.21
CA ARG A 118 2.14 12.73 -3.76
C ARG A 118 0.90 12.03 -4.29
N ILE A 119 -0.27 12.52 -3.90
CA ILE A 119 -1.55 12.09 -4.46
C ILE A 119 -2.10 13.25 -5.26
N HIS A 120 -2.26 13.07 -6.56
CA HIS A 120 -2.71 14.15 -7.43
C HIS A 120 -3.64 13.68 -8.55
N GLY A 121 -4.34 14.65 -9.13
CA GLY A 121 -5.25 14.42 -10.26
C GLY A 121 -6.72 14.57 -9.91
N PRO A 122 -7.59 14.40 -10.91
CA PRO A 122 -9.04 14.40 -10.71
C PRO A 122 -9.48 13.29 -9.77
N SER A 123 -10.46 13.55 -8.91
CA SER A 123 -10.96 12.56 -7.94
C SER A 123 -11.44 11.23 -8.53
N GLN A 124 -11.68 11.19 -9.83
CA GLN A 124 -12.08 9.98 -10.57
C GLN A 124 -10.90 9.27 -11.24
N SER A 125 -9.70 9.88 -11.25
CA SER A 125 -8.49 9.34 -11.85
C SER A 125 -7.28 9.89 -11.09
N LEU A 126 -7.06 9.34 -9.90
CA LEU A 126 -5.97 9.76 -9.02
C LEU A 126 -4.68 9.04 -9.38
N THR A 127 -3.59 9.78 -9.32
CA THR A 127 -2.23 9.23 -9.37
C THR A 127 -1.60 9.36 -7.99
N PHE A 128 -0.98 8.29 -7.53
CA PHE A 128 -0.19 8.23 -6.32
C PHE A 128 1.26 7.94 -6.69
N ASP A 129 2.11 8.94 -6.57
CA ASP A 129 3.55 8.81 -6.78
C ASP A 129 4.24 8.68 -5.42
N LEU A 130 5.18 7.75 -5.31
CA LEU A 130 5.97 7.51 -4.11
C LEU A 130 7.43 7.34 -4.51
N ASP A 131 8.29 8.18 -3.94
CA ASP A 131 9.74 8.21 -4.15
C ASP A 131 10.46 8.14 -2.80
N GLY A 132 11.21 7.08 -2.58
CA GLY A 132 11.90 6.90 -1.32
C GLY A 132 12.44 5.50 -1.08
N SER A 133 12.48 5.12 0.18
CA SER A 133 13.01 3.82 0.60
C SER A 133 12.07 3.09 1.55
N SER A 134 12.19 1.78 1.59
CA SER A 134 11.61 0.98 2.67
C SER A 134 12.22 1.39 4.00
N ALA A 135 11.40 1.43 5.04
CA ALA A 135 11.84 1.75 6.39
C ALA A 135 11.71 0.53 7.32
N LYS A 136 12.32 0.66 8.49
CA LYS A 136 12.37 -0.41 9.49
C LYS A 136 10.97 -0.89 9.91
N GLY A 137 10.78 -2.19 9.93
CA GLY A 137 9.51 -2.85 10.25
C GLY A 137 8.70 -3.24 9.02
N THR A 138 9.21 -2.94 7.83
CA THR A 138 8.61 -3.40 6.58
C THR A 138 8.78 -4.92 6.45
N ASN A 139 7.66 -5.61 6.24
CA ASN A 139 7.60 -7.04 5.94
C ASN A 139 6.48 -7.24 4.92
N ILE A 140 6.85 -7.61 3.70
CA ILE A 140 5.94 -7.78 2.57
C ILE A 140 5.99 -9.21 2.09
N VAL A 141 4.82 -9.83 1.97
CA VAL A 141 4.62 -11.13 1.34
C VAL A 141 4.09 -10.93 -0.06
N ILE A 142 4.71 -11.56 -1.05
CA ILE A 142 4.26 -11.59 -2.44
C ILE A 142 3.94 -13.03 -2.82
N ALA A 143 2.67 -13.31 -3.13
CA ALA A 143 2.25 -14.60 -3.65
C ALA A 143 2.56 -14.67 -5.16
N VAL A 144 3.46 -15.58 -5.54
CA VAL A 144 3.87 -15.81 -6.94
C VAL A 144 3.15 -17.01 -7.55
N ASP A 145 2.21 -17.62 -6.83
CA ASP A 145 1.34 -18.65 -7.36
C ASP A 145 0.21 -18.04 -8.20
N ASN A 146 -0.17 -18.75 -9.23
CA ASN A 146 -1.19 -18.35 -10.20
C ASN A 146 -2.63 -18.33 -9.64
N ARG A 147 -2.87 -17.72 -8.47
CA ARG A 147 -4.24 -17.59 -7.94
C ARG A 147 -5.17 -16.76 -8.83
N GLY A 148 -4.62 -16.02 -9.79
CA GLY A 148 -5.37 -15.13 -10.69
C GLY A 148 -5.44 -15.54 -12.16
N SER A 149 -4.88 -16.70 -12.58
CA SER A 149 -4.84 -17.09 -14.00
C SER A 149 -5.88 -18.13 -14.41
N ILE A 150 -6.81 -18.50 -13.54
CA ILE A 150 -8.06 -19.06 -14.01
C ILE A 150 -8.93 -17.85 -14.32
N GLU A 151 -9.22 -17.62 -15.61
CA GLU A 151 -10.40 -16.89 -16.03
C GLU A 151 -11.60 -17.58 -15.36
N ASP A 152 -11.84 -17.26 -14.10
CA ASP A 152 -13.06 -17.68 -13.43
C ASP A 152 -14.16 -16.77 -13.97
N VAL A 153 -14.66 -17.18 -15.15
CA VAL A 153 -15.95 -16.75 -15.66
C VAL A 153 -16.99 -17.42 -14.75
N SER A 154 -16.88 -17.13 -13.47
CA SER A 154 -17.82 -17.60 -12.46
C SER A 154 -19.10 -16.77 -12.56
N TYR A 155 -19.97 -17.15 -13.48
CA TYR A 155 -21.36 -16.68 -13.50
C TYR A 155 -22.18 -17.17 -12.29
N LEU A 156 -21.58 -17.94 -11.38
CA LEU A 156 -22.22 -18.49 -10.19
C LEU A 156 -21.41 -18.12 -8.94
N LYS A 157 -21.70 -16.96 -8.38
CA LYS A 157 -21.25 -16.60 -7.03
C LYS A 157 -22.22 -17.22 -6.03
N PHE A 158 -21.83 -18.31 -5.37
CA PHE A 158 -22.60 -18.83 -4.23
C PHE A 158 -22.52 -17.82 -3.08
N VAL A 159 -23.59 -17.06 -2.89
CA VAL A 159 -23.69 -16.08 -1.81
C VAL A 159 -24.41 -16.77 -0.66
N ASP A 160 -23.79 -16.88 0.49
CA ASP A 160 -24.46 -17.37 1.71
C ASP A 160 -25.55 -16.37 2.07
N LYS A 161 -26.79 -16.88 2.23
CA LYS A 161 -27.98 -16.08 2.52
C LYS A 161 -27.85 -15.28 3.81
N LYS A 162 -27.03 -15.75 4.79
CA LYS A 162 -26.72 -15.04 6.03
C LYS A 162 -25.75 -13.87 5.82
N ALA A 163 -24.88 -13.94 4.82
CA ALA A 163 -23.98 -12.84 4.45
C ALA A 163 -24.75 -11.66 3.83
N ILE A 164 -25.86 -11.93 3.12
CA ILE A 164 -26.71 -10.87 2.54
C ILE A 164 -27.45 -10.11 3.64
N GLU A 165 -27.99 -10.78 4.68
CA GLU A 165 -28.67 -10.11 5.79
C GLU A 165 -27.72 -9.25 6.63
N ASN A 166 -26.44 -9.64 6.77
CA ASN A 166 -25.42 -8.85 7.45
C ASN A 166 -24.90 -7.68 6.60
N ALA A 167 -24.89 -7.80 5.28
CA ALA A 167 -24.51 -6.73 4.36
C ALA A 167 -25.57 -5.61 4.28
N PHE A 168 -26.85 -5.92 4.53
CA PHE A 168 -27.90 -4.90 4.60
C PHE A 168 -27.80 -3.98 5.83
N ASN A 169 -27.07 -4.42 6.88
CA ASN A 169 -26.85 -3.64 8.11
C ASN A 169 -25.48 -2.95 8.16
N GLN A 170 -24.62 -3.13 7.16
CA GLN A 170 -23.37 -2.40 7.02
C GLN A 170 -23.39 -1.57 5.72
N THR A 171 -23.87 -0.35 5.84
CA THR A 171 -23.82 0.67 4.78
C THR A 171 -22.39 1.18 4.60
N SER A 172 -21.53 0.37 4.01
CA SER A 172 -20.34 0.84 3.31
C SER A 172 -19.95 -0.23 2.29
N SER A 173 -20.51 -0.14 1.08
CA SER A 173 -19.89 -0.77 -0.07
C SER A 173 -18.46 -0.21 -0.15
N PRO A 174 -17.42 -1.06 -0.27
CA PRO A 174 -16.08 -0.55 -0.54
C PRO A 174 -16.18 0.32 -1.80
N ILE A 175 -15.77 1.58 -1.68
CA ILE A 175 -15.62 2.45 -2.85
C ILE A 175 -14.49 1.81 -3.66
N LEU A 176 -14.86 1.07 -4.69
CA LEU A 176 -13.92 0.65 -5.72
C LEU A 176 -13.39 1.94 -6.36
N LEU A 177 -12.21 2.36 -5.95
CA LEU A 177 -11.48 3.47 -6.56
C LEU A 177 -11.12 3.05 -7.99
N LYS A 178 -12.02 3.28 -8.95
CA LYS A 178 -11.70 3.14 -10.37
C LYS A 178 -10.80 4.30 -10.78
N GLY A 179 -9.80 4.02 -11.61
CA GLY A 179 -8.91 5.04 -12.14
C GLY A 179 -7.78 5.46 -11.18
N LEU A 180 -7.37 4.61 -10.23
CA LEU A 180 -6.17 4.83 -9.43
C LEU A 180 -4.95 4.30 -10.18
N THR A 181 -3.91 5.13 -10.29
CA THR A 181 -2.57 4.76 -10.77
C THR A 181 -1.58 4.93 -9.62
N LEU A 182 -0.74 3.93 -9.39
CA LEU A 182 0.30 3.92 -8.36
C LEU A 182 1.65 3.79 -9.05
N ASN A 183 2.54 4.74 -8.83
CA ASN A 183 3.91 4.74 -9.32
C ASN A 183 4.84 4.77 -8.12
N PHE A 184 5.60 3.72 -7.90
CA PHE A 184 6.53 3.62 -6.78
C PHE A 184 7.95 3.50 -7.28
N ASP A 185 8.80 4.44 -6.91
CA ASP A 185 10.25 4.40 -7.08
C ASP A 185 10.88 4.16 -5.71
N LEU A 186 11.26 2.92 -5.45
CA LEU A 186 11.63 2.44 -4.14
C LEU A 186 13.06 1.90 -4.09
N SER A 187 13.85 2.46 -3.19
CA SER A 187 15.08 1.84 -2.71
C SER A 187 14.76 0.87 -1.58
N ILE A 188 14.96 -0.41 -1.80
CA ILE A 188 14.79 -1.44 -0.76
C ILE A 188 16.04 -1.45 0.13
N THR A 189 15.84 -1.34 1.43
CA THR A 189 16.91 -1.35 2.42
C THR A 189 16.97 -2.69 3.14
N GLN A 190 18.10 -3.00 3.76
CA GLN A 190 18.27 -4.24 4.56
C GLN A 190 17.33 -4.34 5.77
N ASP A 191 16.67 -3.22 6.15
CA ASP A 191 15.69 -3.20 7.25
C ASP A 191 14.31 -3.73 6.85
N ALA A 192 14.10 -3.98 5.54
CA ALA A 192 12.89 -4.60 5.01
C ALA A 192 13.08 -6.10 4.83
N GLU A 193 12.05 -6.85 5.19
CA GLU A 193 11.94 -8.28 4.94
C GLU A 193 10.97 -8.52 3.79
N LEU A 194 11.39 -9.34 2.84
CA LEU A 194 10.58 -9.78 1.71
C LEU A 194 10.34 -11.27 1.83
N GLU A 195 9.10 -11.70 1.65
CA GLU A 195 8.73 -13.11 1.55
C GLU A 195 8.03 -13.37 0.21
N LEU A 196 8.52 -14.35 -0.53
CA LEU A 196 7.89 -14.86 -1.74
C LEU A 196 7.20 -16.18 -1.40
N LEU A 197 5.88 -16.23 -1.55
CA LEU A 197 5.08 -17.45 -1.40
C LEU A 197 4.92 -18.10 -2.77
N PHE A 198 5.66 -19.18 -3.04
CA PHE A 198 5.68 -19.85 -4.35
C PHE A 198 4.47 -20.74 -4.60
N ASP A 199 3.93 -21.30 -3.54
CA ASP A 199 2.81 -22.24 -3.60
C ASP A 199 2.02 -22.14 -2.29
N SER A 200 0.85 -21.57 -2.38
CA SER A 200 -0.04 -21.40 -1.23
C SER A 200 -0.63 -22.72 -0.72
N ASP A 201 -0.73 -23.74 -1.57
CA ASP A 201 -1.27 -25.05 -1.18
C ASP A 201 -0.23 -25.83 -0.33
N THR A 202 1.04 -25.78 -0.70
CA THR A 202 2.11 -26.41 0.06
C THR A 202 2.72 -25.50 1.12
N GLY A 203 2.65 -24.18 0.93
CA GLY A 203 3.23 -23.18 1.83
C GLY A 203 4.74 -23.05 1.68
N SER A 204 5.30 -23.32 0.50
CA SER A 204 6.73 -23.13 0.22
C SER A 204 7.05 -21.64 0.09
N THR A 205 7.99 -21.14 0.89
CA THR A 205 8.32 -19.69 0.95
C THR A 205 9.81 -19.45 0.81
N LEU A 206 10.15 -18.27 0.30
CA LEU A 206 11.49 -17.71 0.33
C LEU A 206 11.43 -16.37 1.04
N SER A 207 11.96 -16.29 2.24
CA SER A 207 12.01 -15.07 3.04
C SER A 207 13.44 -14.58 3.22
N GLY A 208 13.61 -13.26 3.29
CA GLY A 208 14.93 -12.70 3.54
C GLY A 208 14.97 -11.18 3.44
N SER A 209 16.12 -10.63 3.73
CA SER A 209 16.41 -9.21 3.56
C SER A 209 17.49 -8.98 2.52
N GLY A 210 17.48 -7.79 1.95
CA GLY A 210 18.41 -7.42 0.90
C GLY A 210 18.36 -5.94 0.57
N VAL A 211 18.98 -5.58 -0.54
CA VAL A 211 18.99 -4.21 -1.05
C VAL A 211 18.66 -4.23 -2.54
N GLY A 212 18.03 -3.16 -3.03
CA GLY A 212 17.66 -3.07 -4.43
C GLY A 212 17.03 -1.74 -4.79
N SER A 213 16.75 -1.56 -6.06
CA SER A 213 15.96 -0.44 -6.57
C SER A 213 14.83 -0.99 -7.42
N ILE A 214 13.61 -0.69 -7.05
CA ILE A 214 12.40 -1.26 -7.64
C ILE A 214 11.46 -0.13 -8.05
N LEU A 215 11.13 -0.10 -9.34
CA LEU A 215 10.05 0.72 -9.89
C LEU A 215 8.82 -0.17 -10.05
N MET A 216 7.69 0.24 -9.46
CA MET A 216 6.39 -0.44 -9.60
C MET A 216 5.36 0.49 -10.22
N GLU A 217 4.63 -0.03 -11.20
CA GLU A 217 3.52 0.63 -11.86
C GLU A 217 2.28 -0.24 -11.70
N ILE A 218 1.30 0.24 -10.94
CA ILE A 218 0.08 -0.49 -10.63
C ILE A 218 -1.12 0.40 -11.01
N ASN A 219 -2.15 -0.18 -11.64
CA ASN A 219 -3.40 0.52 -11.81
C ASN A 219 -4.61 -0.36 -11.50
N THR A 220 -5.75 0.26 -11.32
CA THR A 220 -7.00 -0.44 -11.02
C THR A 220 -7.62 -1.16 -12.23
N ASP A 221 -6.99 -1.05 -13.41
CA ASP A 221 -7.38 -1.77 -14.63
C ASP A 221 -6.69 -3.14 -14.74
N GLY A 222 -5.89 -3.50 -13.70
CA GLY A 222 -5.23 -4.81 -13.59
C GLY A 222 -3.79 -4.84 -14.09
N ASN A 223 -3.18 -3.70 -14.48
CA ASN A 223 -1.77 -3.67 -14.79
C ASN A 223 -0.96 -3.65 -13.50
N PHE A 224 0.00 -4.56 -13.40
CA PHE A 224 1.00 -4.60 -12.35
C PHE A 224 2.35 -4.93 -12.99
N ASN A 225 3.21 -3.93 -13.10
CA ASN A 225 4.56 -4.06 -13.61
C ASN A 225 5.58 -3.75 -12.51
N VAL A 226 6.67 -4.50 -12.50
CA VAL A 226 7.82 -4.31 -11.63
C VAL A 226 9.07 -4.29 -12.49
N PHE A 227 9.94 -3.31 -12.26
CA PHE A 227 11.23 -3.18 -12.92
C PHE A 227 12.30 -2.96 -11.85
N GLY A 228 13.49 -3.52 -12.05
CA GLY A 228 14.60 -3.31 -11.15
C GLY A 228 15.19 -4.60 -10.62
N ASP A 229 16.03 -4.47 -9.61
CA ASP A 229 16.79 -5.58 -9.05
C ASP A 229 16.74 -5.60 -7.52
N PHE A 230 16.92 -6.79 -6.98
CA PHE A 230 17.09 -7.03 -5.57
C PHE A 230 18.26 -7.99 -5.35
N ILE A 231 19.16 -7.63 -4.45
CA ILE A 231 20.33 -8.43 -4.05
C ILE A 231 20.07 -8.95 -2.64
N ALA A 232 19.95 -10.28 -2.50
CA ALA A 232 19.74 -10.93 -1.23
C ALA A 232 21.02 -10.84 -0.37
N LEU A 233 20.87 -10.35 0.85
CA LEU A 233 21.95 -10.33 1.87
C LEU A 233 21.86 -11.53 2.79
N ASN A 234 20.65 -12.00 3.06
CA ASN A 234 20.35 -13.23 3.78
C ASN A 234 18.97 -13.73 3.37
N GLY A 235 18.68 -14.99 3.70
CA GLY A 235 17.35 -15.52 3.49
C GLY A 235 17.28 -17.02 3.76
N ILE A 236 16.04 -17.50 3.83
CA ILE A 236 15.68 -18.88 4.08
C ILE A 236 14.65 -19.30 3.04
N TYR A 237 14.94 -20.35 2.31
CA TYR A 237 13.97 -21.04 1.48
C TYR A 237 13.41 -22.23 2.24
N GLN A 238 12.14 -22.17 2.59
CA GLN A 238 11.39 -23.27 3.20
C GLN A 238 10.67 -24.05 2.11
N PHE A 239 11.17 -25.23 1.79
CA PHE A 239 10.49 -26.15 0.90
C PHE A 239 9.52 -27.01 1.70
N LYS A 240 8.24 -26.97 1.34
CA LYS A 240 7.19 -27.80 1.95
C LYS A 240 6.48 -28.60 0.86
N ASN A 241 6.20 -29.88 1.15
CA ASN A 241 5.47 -30.75 0.24
C ASN A 241 4.40 -31.53 1.00
N PHE A 242 3.15 -31.04 0.92
CA PHE A 242 1.92 -31.64 1.49
C PHE A 242 2.07 -32.15 2.94
N GLY A 243 2.83 -31.45 3.79
CA GLY A 243 3.02 -31.79 5.19
C GLY A 243 3.86 -33.07 5.43
N ILE A 244 4.40 -33.70 4.38
CA ILE A 244 5.21 -34.93 4.49
C ILE A 244 6.70 -34.62 4.53
N LEU A 245 7.12 -33.59 3.81
CA LEU A 245 8.52 -33.17 3.70
C LEU A 245 8.64 -31.67 3.91
N GLU A 246 9.47 -31.30 4.87
CA GLU A 246 9.88 -29.93 5.13
C GLU A 246 11.40 -29.85 5.16
N LYS A 247 11.97 -28.95 4.36
CA LYS A 247 13.41 -28.68 4.31
C LYS A 247 13.66 -27.19 4.28
N GLU A 248 14.66 -26.80 5.04
CA GLU A 248 15.14 -25.42 5.11
C GLU A 248 16.49 -25.30 4.40
N PHE A 249 16.58 -24.33 3.50
CA PHE A 249 17.79 -23.98 2.78
C PHE A 249 18.15 -22.54 3.10
N ARG A 250 19.37 -22.31 3.53
CA ARG A 250 19.88 -20.95 3.78
C ARG A 250 20.42 -20.35 2.48
N LEU A 251 19.97 -19.16 2.13
CA LEU A 251 20.51 -18.42 0.97
C LEU A 251 21.94 -17.96 1.23
N GLU A 252 22.78 -18.07 0.18
CA GLU A 252 24.07 -17.40 0.16
C GLU A 252 23.91 -15.93 -0.19
N PRO A 253 24.61 -15.01 0.51
CA PRO A 253 24.58 -13.59 0.18
C PRO A 253 25.04 -13.31 -1.27
N GLY A 254 24.42 -12.29 -1.90
CA GLY A 254 24.76 -11.85 -3.25
C GLY A 254 23.95 -12.49 -4.37
N GLY A 255 23.01 -13.36 -4.03
CA GLY A 255 21.99 -13.81 -4.98
C GLY A 255 21.12 -12.68 -5.47
N THR A 256 20.63 -12.73 -6.71
CA THR A 256 19.88 -11.63 -7.33
C THR A 256 18.50 -12.07 -7.81
N ILE A 257 17.55 -11.12 -7.73
CA ILE A 257 16.24 -11.21 -8.36
C ILE A 257 16.12 -10.00 -9.29
N LEU A 258 15.76 -10.22 -10.55
CA LEU A 258 15.62 -9.16 -11.56
C LEU A 258 14.20 -9.20 -12.12
N TRP A 259 13.52 -8.04 -12.10
CA TRP A 259 12.21 -7.84 -12.71
C TRP A 259 12.30 -6.95 -13.94
N ASN A 260 11.54 -7.29 -14.97
CA ASN A 260 11.46 -6.51 -16.22
C ASN A 260 10.02 -6.54 -16.76
N GLY A 261 9.05 -6.12 -15.96
CA GLY A 261 7.62 -6.06 -16.28
C GLY A 261 6.77 -6.91 -15.36
N ASN A 262 6.15 -7.99 -15.85
CA ASN A 262 5.30 -8.84 -15.02
C ASN A 262 6.07 -9.40 -13.81
N PRO A 263 5.62 -9.17 -12.56
CA PRO A 263 6.32 -9.64 -11.36
C PRO A 263 6.49 -11.18 -11.31
N LEU A 264 5.62 -11.93 -11.98
CA LEU A 264 5.70 -13.40 -12.03
C LEU A 264 6.81 -13.91 -12.98
N ASP A 265 7.31 -13.06 -13.86
CA ASP A 265 8.40 -13.36 -14.80
C ASP A 265 9.78 -12.96 -14.26
N ALA A 266 9.92 -12.83 -12.93
CA ALA A 266 11.18 -12.49 -12.29
C ALA A 266 12.28 -13.51 -12.61
N GLN A 267 13.49 -13.01 -12.91
CA GLN A 267 14.67 -13.85 -13.10
C GLN A 267 15.38 -14.02 -11.76
N LEU A 268 15.50 -15.26 -11.30
CA LEU A 268 16.14 -15.62 -10.03
C LEU A 268 17.55 -16.20 -10.30
N ASN A 269 18.55 -15.65 -9.65
CA ASN A 269 19.90 -16.20 -9.59
C ASN A 269 20.32 -16.30 -8.12
N LEU A 270 19.85 -17.33 -7.45
CA LEU A 270 20.01 -17.54 -6.03
C LEU A 270 20.75 -18.86 -5.79
N GLN A 271 21.62 -18.87 -4.79
CA GLN A 271 22.28 -20.08 -4.29
C GLN A 271 21.82 -20.33 -2.86
N ALA A 272 21.54 -21.60 -2.56
CA ALA A 272 21.07 -21.98 -1.23
C ALA A 272 21.79 -23.25 -0.76
N ILE A 273 22.10 -23.29 0.53
CA ILE A 273 22.81 -24.39 1.20
C ILE A 273 21.81 -25.15 2.07
N TYR A 274 21.78 -26.46 1.89
CA TYR A 274 21.10 -27.37 2.78
C TYR A 274 22.10 -28.00 3.76
N GLU A 275 21.92 -27.72 5.04
CA GLU A 275 22.75 -28.35 6.09
C GLU A 275 22.09 -29.67 6.54
N VAL A 276 22.72 -30.76 6.22
CA VAL A 276 22.30 -32.06 6.75
C VAL A 276 22.79 -32.16 8.19
N PRO A 277 21.91 -32.36 9.20
CA PRO A 277 22.35 -32.62 10.56
C PRO A 277 23.33 -33.78 10.55
N GLY A 278 24.58 -33.54 10.98
CA GLY A 278 25.63 -34.53 10.93
C GLY A 278 25.24 -35.80 11.75
N GLY A 279 25.09 -36.91 11.06
CA GLY A 279 25.09 -38.18 11.72
C GLY A 279 26.43 -38.31 12.46
N ALA A 280 26.40 -38.72 13.74
CA ALA A 280 27.59 -39.05 14.49
C ALA A 280 28.42 -40.01 13.63
N ASN A 281 29.63 -39.61 13.30
CA ASN A 281 30.61 -40.50 12.69
C ASN A 281 30.85 -41.66 13.69
N PRO A 282 30.76 -42.90 13.28
CA PRO A 282 30.99 -44.06 14.16
C PRO A 282 32.41 -44.11 14.69
#